data_edeff29be733f840156ab47ce6ae1161
#
_entry.id   edeff29be733f840156ab47ce6ae1161
#
_cell.length_a   1.000
_cell.length_b   1.000
_cell.length_c   1.000
_cell.angle_alpha   90.00
_cell.angle_beta   90.00
_cell.angle_gamma   90.00
#
_symmetry.space_group_name_H-M   'P 1'
#
loop_
_entity.id
_entity.type
_entity.pdbx_description
1 polymer ?
#
loop_
_entity_poly.entity_id
_entity_poly.type
_entity_poly.pdbx_seq_one_letter_code
_entity_poly.pdbx_strand_id
1 'polypeptide(L)'
;KVKGRKMVLITDCTRAGGMPDGDYTLGGQPVKKTGIQCLMPDGTIAGSVLDLNKGVKNFYEHAGVTLAEAFAAASLNPAKAIKEDANIGSLEVGKCADIIIVDTDFNVIKTIIGGIEK
;
A
#
# COMPACT_ATOMS: atom_id res chain seq x y z
N LYS A 1 -13.72 -18.03 1.77
CA LYS A 1 -12.25 -17.95 2.03
C LYS A 1 -11.60 -17.26 0.85
N VAL A 2 -11.06 -16.08 1.05
CA VAL A 2 -10.24 -15.39 0.05
C VAL A 2 -8.95 -16.19 -0.11
N LYS A 3 -8.66 -16.67 -1.33
CA LYS A 3 -7.40 -17.34 -1.62
C LYS A 3 -6.37 -16.24 -1.92
N GLY A 4 -5.57 -15.85 -0.92
CA GLY A 4 -4.58 -14.76 -1.00
C GLY A 4 -3.59 -14.86 -2.16
N ARG A 5 -3.39 -16.05 -2.73
CA ARG A 5 -2.42 -16.33 -3.82
C ARG A 5 -2.67 -15.57 -5.13
N LYS A 6 -3.85 -14.98 -5.34
CA LYS A 6 -4.20 -14.24 -6.57
C LYS A 6 -4.66 -12.81 -6.30
N MET A 7 -4.59 -12.37 -5.05
CA MET A 7 -4.97 -11.01 -4.68
C MET A 7 -3.82 -10.06 -4.94
N VAL A 8 -4.15 -8.87 -5.41
CA VAL A 8 -3.26 -7.71 -5.51
C VAL A 8 -3.86 -6.61 -4.67
N LEU A 9 -3.09 -6.09 -3.71
CA LEU A 9 -3.48 -4.92 -2.93
C LEU A 9 -3.08 -3.66 -3.68
N ILE A 10 -3.98 -2.70 -3.68
CA ILE A 10 -3.75 -1.34 -4.17
C ILE A 10 -4.25 -0.36 -3.11
N THR A 11 -3.74 0.86 -3.14
CA THR A 11 -4.23 1.94 -2.28
C THR A 11 -5.28 2.78 -2.97
N ASP A 12 -5.22 2.89 -4.29
CA ASP A 12 -5.98 3.87 -5.08
C ASP A 12 -5.91 5.28 -4.45
N CYS A 13 -4.72 5.61 -3.95
CA CYS A 13 -4.50 6.78 -3.11
C CYS A 13 -4.54 8.06 -3.95
N THR A 14 -5.32 9.02 -3.49
CA THR A 14 -5.37 10.34 -4.07
C THR A 14 -4.09 11.13 -3.76
N ARG A 15 -3.90 12.28 -4.43
CA ARG A 15 -2.78 13.20 -4.17
C ARG A 15 -2.69 13.71 -2.73
N ALA A 16 -3.75 13.59 -1.94
CA ALA A 16 -3.78 13.97 -0.52
C ALA A 16 -3.18 12.88 0.39
N GLY A 17 -2.93 11.67 -0.11
CA GLY A 17 -2.27 10.61 0.66
C GLY A 17 -0.84 11.00 1.05
N GLY A 18 -0.43 10.66 2.27
CA GLY A 18 0.86 11.06 2.83
C GLY A 18 1.02 12.56 3.15
N MET A 19 0.04 13.39 2.79
CA MET A 19 0.07 14.84 3.04
C MET A 19 -0.55 15.16 4.41
N PRO A 20 -0.25 16.34 5.00
CA PRO A 20 -0.93 16.83 6.21
C PRO A 20 -2.44 16.92 6.04
N ASP A 21 -3.18 17.00 7.16
CA ASP A 21 -4.60 17.32 7.11
C ASP A 21 -4.81 18.74 6.55
N GLY A 22 -5.82 18.89 5.70
CA GLY A 22 -6.05 20.16 5.02
C GLY A 22 -6.95 20.05 3.80
N ASP A 23 -7.04 21.16 3.07
CA ASP A 23 -7.86 21.28 1.88
C ASP A 23 -7.02 21.01 0.62
N TYR A 24 -7.55 20.18 -0.28
CA TYR A 24 -6.92 19.75 -1.52
C TYR A 24 -7.92 19.82 -2.68
N THR A 25 -7.47 19.45 -3.88
CA THR A 25 -8.36 19.31 -5.03
C THR A 25 -8.17 17.92 -5.66
N LEU A 26 -9.26 17.31 -6.11
CA LEU A 26 -9.29 16.06 -6.85
C LEU A 26 -10.16 16.25 -8.11
N GLY A 27 -9.54 16.12 -9.28
CA GLY A 27 -10.28 16.36 -10.54
C GLY A 27 -10.90 17.75 -10.64
N GLY A 28 -10.27 18.77 -10.03
CA GLY A 28 -10.82 20.14 -9.99
C GLY A 28 -11.87 20.38 -8.89
N GLN A 29 -12.32 19.35 -8.19
CA GLN A 29 -13.28 19.47 -7.09
C GLN A 29 -12.53 19.67 -5.76
N PRO A 30 -13.04 20.52 -4.84
CA PRO A 30 -12.47 20.68 -3.52
C PRO A 30 -12.71 19.42 -2.70
N VAL A 31 -11.69 19.00 -1.95
CA VAL A 31 -11.77 17.87 -1.01
C VAL A 31 -11.02 18.23 0.27
N LYS A 32 -11.45 17.67 1.39
CA LYS A 32 -10.80 17.85 2.69
C LYS A 32 -10.26 16.53 3.21
N LYS A 33 -8.94 16.50 3.47
CA LYS A 33 -8.31 15.39 4.19
C LYS A 33 -8.34 15.65 5.68
N THR A 34 -8.78 14.65 6.44
CA THR A 34 -8.72 14.64 7.90
C THR A 34 -8.41 13.21 8.36
N GLY A 35 -7.21 13.00 8.90
CA GLY A 35 -6.73 11.67 9.30
C GLY A 35 -6.74 10.69 8.12
N ILE A 36 -7.54 9.64 8.25
CA ILE A 36 -7.66 8.55 7.24
C ILE A 36 -8.79 8.78 6.22
N GLN A 37 -9.42 9.95 6.23
CA GLN A 37 -10.55 10.27 5.36
C GLN A 37 -10.21 11.41 4.41
N CYS A 38 -10.76 11.33 3.19
CA CYS A 38 -10.76 12.41 2.22
C CYS A 38 -12.20 12.59 1.72
N LEU A 39 -12.83 13.69 2.06
CA LEU A 39 -14.25 13.94 1.85
C LEU A 39 -14.48 15.13 0.92
N MET A 40 -15.56 15.06 0.16
CA MET A 40 -16.15 16.18 -0.57
C MET A 40 -16.83 17.15 0.42
N PRO A 41 -17.18 18.39 0.02
CA PRO A 41 -17.87 19.36 0.88
C PRO A 41 -19.24 18.87 1.40
N ASP A 42 -19.89 17.96 0.67
CA ASP A 42 -21.17 17.35 1.06
C ASP A 42 -21.01 16.13 2.01
N GLY A 43 -19.76 15.80 2.40
CA GLY A 43 -19.44 14.65 3.27
C GLY A 43 -19.27 13.32 2.53
N THR A 44 -19.44 13.29 1.22
CA THR A 44 -19.19 12.07 0.43
C THR A 44 -17.70 11.74 0.39
N ILE A 45 -17.35 10.44 0.43
CA ILE A 45 -15.97 9.99 0.29
C ILE A 45 -15.46 10.37 -1.10
N ALA A 46 -14.41 11.20 -1.14
CA ALA A 46 -13.79 11.68 -2.37
C ALA A 46 -12.78 10.66 -2.94
N GLY A 47 -12.13 9.91 -2.07
CA GLY A 47 -11.15 8.91 -2.47
C GLY A 47 -10.30 8.39 -1.33
N SER A 48 -9.37 7.50 -1.64
CA SER A 48 -8.47 6.88 -0.67
C SER A 48 -7.32 7.81 -0.29
N VAL A 49 -6.90 7.72 0.96
CA VAL A 49 -5.63 8.26 1.49
C VAL A 49 -4.87 7.15 2.23
N LEU A 50 -5.13 5.90 1.88
CA LEU A 50 -4.56 4.71 2.48
C LEU A 50 -3.08 4.57 2.11
N ASP A 51 -2.24 4.32 3.11
CA ASP A 51 -0.87 3.84 2.90
C ASP A 51 -0.86 2.32 2.69
N LEU A 52 0.01 1.81 1.80
CA LEU A 52 0.01 0.39 1.42
C LEU A 52 0.31 -0.54 2.60
N ASN A 53 1.19 -0.15 3.53
CA ASN A 53 1.48 -0.92 4.75
C ASN A 53 0.24 -1.09 5.64
N LYS A 54 -0.61 -0.08 5.73
CA LYS A 54 -1.90 -0.15 6.43
C LYS A 54 -2.89 -1.03 5.67
N GLY A 55 -2.85 -1.01 4.33
CA GLY A 55 -3.60 -1.94 3.49
C GLY A 55 -3.22 -3.40 3.73
N VAL A 56 -1.92 -3.70 3.86
CA VAL A 56 -1.40 -5.04 4.22
C VAL A 56 -1.89 -5.45 5.61
N LYS A 57 -1.81 -4.55 6.60
CA LYS A 57 -2.33 -4.78 7.96
C LYS A 57 -3.81 -5.17 7.94
N ASN A 58 -4.63 -4.35 7.31
CA ASN A 58 -6.08 -4.60 7.21
C ASN A 58 -6.38 -5.94 6.54
N PHE A 59 -5.65 -6.27 5.47
CA PHE A 59 -5.84 -7.53 4.78
C PHE A 59 -5.45 -8.74 5.66
N TYR A 60 -4.34 -8.64 6.39
CA TYR A 60 -3.91 -9.66 7.33
C TYR A 60 -4.93 -9.88 8.46
N GLU A 61 -5.40 -8.79 9.09
CA GLU A 61 -6.28 -8.86 10.26
C GLU A 61 -7.71 -9.32 9.93
N HIS A 62 -8.21 -9.03 8.71
CA HIS A 62 -9.63 -9.22 8.40
C HIS A 62 -9.94 -10.27 7.34
N ALA A 63 -8.95 -10.70 6.53
CA ALA A 63 -9.21 -11.64 5.42
C ALA A 63 -8.92 -13.11 5.74
N GLY A 64 -8.39 -13.42 6.93
CA GLY A 64 -8.04 -14.79 7.32
C GLY A 64 -6.90 -15.37 6.48
N VAL A 65 -5.97 -14.54 6.05
CA VAL A 65 -4.76 -14.90 5.31
C VAL A 65 -3.55 -14.95 6.26
N THR A 66 -2.50 -15.65 5.85
CA THR A 66 -1.22 -15.62 6.58
C THR A 66 -0.50 -14.30 6.33
N LEU A 67 0.45 -13.96 7.22
CA LEU A 67 1.29 -12.77 7.06
C LEU A 67 2.05 -12.78 5.72
N ALA A 68 2.59 -13.94 5.33
CA ALA A 68 3.27 -14.10 4.05
C ALA A 68 2.35 -13.86 2.85
N GLU A 69 1.08 -14.31 2.91
CA GLU A 69 0.10 -14.04 1.86
C GLU A 69 -0.29 -12.57 1.81
N ALA A 70 -0.38 -11.89 2.96
CA ALA A 70 -0.69 -10.47 3.01
C ALA A 70 0.42 -9.62 2.36
N PHE A 71 1.68 -9.88 2.69
CA PHE A 71 2.81 -9.21 2.03
C PHE A 71 2.94 -9.59 0.55
N ALA A 72 2.73 -10.86 0.19
CA ALA A 72 2.75 -11.27 -1.21
C ALA A 72 1.69 -10.54 -2.05
N ALA A 73 0.54 -10.23 -1.47
CA ALA A 73 -0.52 -9.48 -2.16
C ALA A 73 -0.11 -8.03 -2.48
N ALA A 74 0.85 -7.46 -1.74
CA ALA A 74 1.38 -6.10 -1.97
C ALA A 74 2.72 -6.09 -2.73
N SER A 75 3.36 -7.26 -2.96
CA SER A 75 4.69 -7.35 -3.56
C SER A 75 4.76 -8.35 -4.71
N LEU A 76 4.86 -9.64 -4.42
CA LEU A 76 5.06 -10.69 -5.43
C LEU A 76 3.86 -10.85 -6.38
N ASN A 77 2.63 -10.73 -5.87
CA ASN A 77 1.45 -10.90 -6.72
C ASN A 77 1.30 -9.77 -7.75
N PRO A 78 1.46 -8.46 -7.40
CA PRO A 78 1.48 -7.40 -8.40
C PRO A 78 2.66 -7.54 -9.36
N ALA A 79 3.87 -7.93 -8.90
CA ALA A 79 5.00 -8.17 -9.78
C ALA A 79 4.67 -9.25 -10.84
N LYS A 80 4.04 -10.36 -10.44
CA LYS A 80 3.55 -11.39 -11.37
C LYS A 80 2.49 -10.88 -12.33
N ALA A 81 1.58 -10.02 -11.86
CA ALA A 81 0.52 -9.48 -12.71
C ALA A 81 1.07 -8.65 -13.87
N ILE A 82 2.18 -7.94 -13.65
CA ILE A 82 2.87 -7.14 -14.67
C ILE A 82 4.05 -7.87 -15.34
N LYS A 83 4.28 -9.16 -14.99
CA LYS A 83 5.36 -10.03 -15.53
C LYS A 83 6.78 -9.54 -15.18
N GLU A 84 6.94 -8.90 -14.02
CA GLU A 84 8.21 -8.41 -13.50
C GLU A 84 8.73 -9.22 -12.31
N ASP A 85 8.11 -10.34 -12.00
CA ASP A 85 8.46 -11.18 -10.85
C ASP A 85 9.84 -11.85 -10.95
N ALA A 86 10.49 -11.82 -12.10
CA ALA A 86 11.90 -12.18 -12.24
C ALA A 86 12.85 -11.12 -11.63
N ASN A 87 12.41 -9.85 -11.57
CA ASN A 87 13.25 -8.71 -11.19
C ASN A 87 12.90 -8.13 -9.82
N ILE A 88 11.63 -8.22 -9.38
CA ILE A 88 11.11 -7.58 -8.17
C ILE A 88 10.09 -8.48 -7.44
N GLY A 89 9.63 -8.04 -6.29
CA GLY A 89 8.48 -8.59 -5.57
C GLY A 89 8.79 -9.71 -4.57
N SER A 90 10.03 -10.20 -4.51
CA SER A 90 10.48 -11.19 -3.51
C SER A 90 11.95 -10.98 -3.15
N LEU A 91 12.36 -11.50 -1.99
CA LEU A 91 13.74 -11.47 -1.51
C LEU A 91 14.49 -12.69 -2.06
N GLU A 92 15.06 -12.54 -3.25
CA GLU A 92 15.83 -13.58 -3.93
C GLU A 92 17.11 -12.98 -4.52
N VAL A 93 18.18 -13.78 -4.57
CA VAL A 93 19.45 -13.35 -5.16
C VAL A 93 19.24 -13.01 -6.64
N GLY A 94 19.76 -11.86 -7.05
CA GLY A 94 19.67 -11.36 -8.42
C GLY A 94 18.50 -10.41 -8.68
N LYS A 95 17.56 -10.25 -7.74
CA LYS A 95 16.48 -9.26 -7.84
C LYS A 95 16.89 -7.88 -7.31
N CYS A 96 16.14 -6.86 -7.70
CA CYS A 96 16.29 -5.51 -7.15
C CYS A 96 16.12 -5.52 -5.64
N ALA A 97 17.05 -4.89 -4.94
CA ALA A 97 17.02 -4.80 -3.48
C ALA A 97 16.15 -3.61 -3.03
N ASP A 98 14.85 -3.68 -3.35
CA ASP A 98 13.82 -2.76 -2.89
C ASP A 98 13.08 -3.42 -1.71
N ILE A 99 13.40 -2.99 -0.49
CA ILE A 99 13.02 -3.69 0.73
C ILE A 99 12.48 -2.70 1.74
N ILE A 100 11.41 -3.05 2.41
CA ILE A 100 10.95 -2.35 3.62
C ILE A 100 11.08 -3.25 4.83
N ILE A 101 11.41 -2.67 5.97
CA ILE A 101 11.35 -3.32 7.28
C ILE A 101 10.19 -2.68 8.04
N VAL A 102 9.31 -3.50 8.56
CA VAL A 102 8.15 -3.05 9.34
C VAL A 102 8.19 -3.63 10.74
N ASP A 103 7.60 -2.90 11.71
CA ASP A 103 7.37 -3.41 13.05
C ASP A 103 6.13 -4.32 13.12
N THR A 104 5.80 -4.80 14.31
CA THR A 104 4.63 -5.65 14.57
C THR A 104 3.30 -4.93 14.35
N ASP A 105 3.30 -3.60 14.31
CA ASP A 105 2.14 -2.74 14.03
C ASP A 105 2.07 -2.33 12.55
N PHE A 106 2.95 -2.90 11.71
CA PHE A 106 3.08 -2.60 10.28
C PHE A 106 3.56 -1.16 9.99
N ASN A 107 4.17 -0.48 10.95
CA ASN A 107 4.83 0.79 10.65
C ASN A 107 6.15 0.53 9.92
N VAL A 108 6.44 1.33 8.89
CA VAL A 108 7.71 1.22 8.17
C VAL A 108 8.81 1.82 9.03
N ILE A 109 9.79 0.99 9.42
CA ILE A 109 10.94 1.38 10.22
C ILE A 109 12.10 1.78 9.31
N LYS A 110 12.25 1.09 8.16
CA LYS A 110 13.37 1.28 7.25
C LYS A 110 12.94 1.00 5.83
N THR A 111 13.46 1.80 4.90
CA THR A 111 13.26 1.64 3.45
C THR A 111 14.61 1.52 2.77
N ILE A 112 14.76 0.53 1.90
CA ILE A 112 15.94 0.30 1.06
C ILE A 112 15.48 0.33 -0.38
N ILE A 113 16.12 1.12 -1.23
CA ILE A 113 15.83 1.24 -2.66
C ILE A 113 17.10 1.02 -3.45
N GLY A 114 17.10 0.00 -4.31
CA GLY A 114 18.28 -0.38 -5.08
C GLY A 114 19.48 -0.75 -4.20
N GLY A 115 19.24 -1.31 -3.00
CA GLY A 115 20.27 -1.65 -2.03
C GLY A 115 20.76 -0.49 -1.15
N ILE A 116 20.22 0.72 -1.31
CA ILE A 116 20.60 1.91 -0.53
C ILE A 116 19.50 2.26 0.46
N GLU A 117 19.87 2.38 1.74
CA GLU A 117 18.95 2.84 2.79
C GLU A 117 18.55 4.31 2.58
N LYS A 118 17.28 4.63 2.80
CA LYS A 118 16.66 5.95 2.63
C LYS A 118 16.16 6.50 3.97
#